data_d7ba1e14389bb4f9a667545d4f78fa6b
#
_entry.id   d7ba1e14389bb4f9a667545d4f78fa6b
#
_cell.length_a   1.000
_cell.length_b   1.000
_cell.length_c   1.000
_cell.angle_alpha   90.00
_cell.angle_beta   90.00
_cell.angle_gamma   90.00
#
_symmetry.space_group_name_H-M   'P 1'
#
loop_
_entity.id
_entity.type
_entity.pdbx_description
1 polymer ?
#
loop_
_entity_poly.entity_id
_entity_poly.type
_entity_poly.pdbx_seq_one_letter_code
_entity_poly.pdbx_strand_id
1 'polypeptide(L)'
;MLQPSAVSDPPQTEPTQQPLLPDEADEHSAPGAPPAAPFVPLDAPAVHVPMRAMRARIDRLLSTRSRRFFLQVGLPWGTALLVGLMSVLYARWSTDAYDVFRDWIRGREWLAFILTPGLTVLAVTCTRRWFYGAEGSGIPQVIAAIHAPRDPMDDTLMKRLFGLRIIFGKIGVSLLGFLGGLTIGREGPTVHIGAAIMAETRRFYPRRSARLERRLLLAGAAAGLSGAFNTPLAGVIFAIEELARNFESRTNGTMITAVVFAGLTSLALAGNYLYFGQLNVTTPLGLSFIMPVLMAAVVCGLLGAAFNYALLHWRKWMPARVLTFRMGRPLWYAFASGVLIAAIGVATHGQTWGSGYDQARELLDGTAPLSQAFAVTKWVTLVASYLSGVPGGLFSPSLSIGAGIAQWVHAAFSWTSMAAVIALCMTGYLAAVTQSPITSFVIVMEMTNGSAMVIPMMFVALVSARISGLFTPPLYAALAEDRYFHYEPPPESAPGRAKAAASATV
;
A
#
# COMPACT_ATOMS: atom_id res chain seq x y z
N MET A 1 -52.32 50.80 -12.72
CA MET A 1 -52.36 50.67 -14.18
C MET A 1 -51.01 50.99 -14.73
N LEU A 2 -50.28 49.99 -15.16
CA LEU A 2 -49.21 49.98 -16.20
C LEU A 2 -48.71 48.54 -16.28
N GLN A 3 -48.93 47.91 -17.43
CA GLN A 3 -48.55 46.54 -17.78
C GLN A 3 -47.03 46.43 -17.96
N PRO A 4 -46.39 45.24 -17.64
CA PRO A 4 -45.05 45.02 -18.06
C PRO A 4 -45.01 44.42 -19.48
N SER A 5 -44.14 45.01 -20.30
CA SER A 5 -43.83 44.66 -21.68
C SER A 5 -43.10 43.34 -21.77
N ALA A 6 -43.48 42.54 -22.78
CA ALA A 6 -42.85 41.29 -23.18
C ALA A 6 -41.38 41.48 -23.61
N VAL A 7 -40.49 40.66 -23.06
CA VAL A 7 -39.11 40.50 -23.53
C VAL A 7 -39.09 39.33 -24.48
N SER A 8 -38.69 39.59 -25.72
CA SER A 8 -38.51 38.65 -26.83
C SER A 8 -37.28 37.76 -26.63
N ASP A 9 -37.41 36.46 -26.86
CA ASP A 9 -36.34 35.50 -26.90
C ASP A 9 -35.33 35.79 -28.03
N PRO A 10 -34.03 35.57 -27.80
CA PRO A 10 -33.02 35.64 -28.84
C PRO A 10 -33.03 34.37 -29.71
N PRO A 11 -32.67 34.47 -31.00
CA PRO A 11 -32.72 33.35 -31.94
C PRO A 11 -31.67 32.29 -31.66
N GLN A 12 -32.07 31.02 -31.80
CA GLN A 12 -31.21 29.85 -31.77
C GLN A 12 -30.23 29.89 -32.95
N THR A 13 -28.93 29.90 -32.64
CA THR A 13 -27.87 29.71 -33.65
C THR A 13 -27.62 28.22 -33.85
N GLU A 14 -27.73 27.76 -35.08
CA GLU A 14 -27.34 26.42 -35.54
C GLU A 14 -25.86 26.15 -35.28
N PRO A 15 -25.48 24.87 -34.98
CA PRO A 15 -24.06 24.52 -34.77
C PRO A 15 -23.32 24.51 -36.11
N THR A 16 -22.36 25.43 -36.26
CA THR A 16 -21.41 25.45 -37.36
C THR A 16 -20.54 24.21 -37.35
N GLN A 17 -20.63 23.42 -38.42
CA GLN A 17 -19.73 22.28 -38.68
C GLN A 17 -18.30 22.83 -38.86
N GLN A 18 -17.38 22.41 -37.99
CA GLN A 18 -15.95 22.60 -38.21
C GLN A 18 -15.46 21.62 -39.31
N PRO A 19 -14.58 22.08 -40.23
CA PRO A 19 -14.00 21.21 -41.24
C PRO A 19 -13.02 20.21 -40.61
N LEU A 20 -13.14 18.94 -41.00
CA LEU A 20 -12.20 17.87 -40.73
C LEU A 20 -10.81 18.24 -41.26
N LEU A 21 -9.82 18.30 -40.37
CA LEU A 21 -8.42 18.34 -40.76
C LEU A 21 -8.01 16.95 -41.28
N PRO A 22 -7.11 16.86 -42.27
CA PRO A 22 -6.71 15.58 -42.85
C PRO A 22 -5.87 14.75 -41.87
N ASP A 23 -6.04 13.43 -41.93
CA ASP A 23 -5.28 12.41 -41.28
C ASP A 23 -3.77 12.65 -41.42
N GLU A 24 -3.09 13.00 -40.35
CA GLU A 24 -1.63 12.82 -40.26
C GLU A 24 -1.34 11.35 -40.06
N ALA A 25 -0.76 10.75 -41.09
CA ALA A 25 -0.35 9.37 -41.16
C ALA A 25 0.62 8.98 -40.03
N ASP A 26 0.37 7.81 -39.49
CA ASP A 26 1.27 6.97 -38.72
C ASP A 26 2.74 7.08 -39.13
N GLU A 27 3.58 7.59 -38.25
CA GLU A 27 4.97 7.22 -38.18
C GLU A 27 5.46 7.39 -36.73
N HIS A 28 5.44 6.28 -35.98
CA HIS A 28 6.38 5.89 -34.94
C HIS A 28 5.83 4.70 -34.10
N SER A 29 5.58 3.59 -34.78
CA SER A 29 5.55 2.28 -34.10
C SER A 29 6.99 1.83 -33.86
N ALA A 30 7.50 2.08 -32.64
CA ALA A 30 8.65 1.37 -32.16
C ALA A 30 8.37 -0.15 -32.16
N PRO A 31 9.32 -1.02 -32.56
CA PRO A 31 9.09 -2.45 -32.66
C PRO A 31 8.68 -3.00 -31.30
N GLY A 32 7.52 -3.64 -31.25
CA GLY A 32 6.93 -4.23 -30.06
C GLY A 32 7.87 -5.22 -29.39
N ALA A 33 8.15 -4.99 -28.11
CA ALA A 33 8.81 -5.99 -27.27
C ALA A 33 7.96 -7.28 -27.31
N PRO A 34 8.57 -8.45 -27.47
CA PRO A 34 7.85 -9.70 -27.49
C PRO A 34 7.05 -9.88 -26.19
N PRO A 35 5.79 -10.37 -26.25
CA PRO A 35 4.98 -10.61 -25.07
C PRO A 35 5.74 -11.56 -24.14
N ALA A 36 5.75 -11.21 -22.84
CA ALA A 36 6.31 -12.07 -21.81
C ALA A 36 5.66 -13.45 -21.93
N ALA A 37 6.49 -14.50 -22.04
CA ALA A 37 6.02 -15.87 -22.19
C ALA A 37 4.92 -16.20 -21.18
N PRO A 38 3.78 -16.78 -21.59
CA PRO A 38 2.69 -17.08 -20.71
C PRO A 38 3.15 -18.07 -19.63
N PHE A 39 3.06 -17.63 -18.38
CA PHE A 39 3.31 -18.48 -17.23
C PHE A 39 2.08 -19.38 -17.05
N VAL A 40 2.22 -20.67 -17.27
CA VAL A 40 1.20 -21.68 -16.99
C VAL A 40 1.18 -21.91 -15.46
N PRO A 41 0.07 -21.60 -14.74
CA PRO A 41 -0.06 -21.97 -13.36
C PRO A 41 -0.24 -23.49 -13.28
N LEU A 42 0.62 -24.19 -12.55
CA LEU A 42 0.31 -25.54 -12.08
C LEU A 42 -0.89 -25.44 -11.14
N ASP A 43 -1.94 -26.20 -11.42
CA ASP A 43 -3.13 -26.33 -10.60
C ASP A 43 -2.76 -26.79 -9.19
N ALA A 44 -2.58 -25.83 -8.27
CA ALA A 44 -2.48 -26.14 -6.87
C ALA A 44 -3.90 -26.50 -6.36
N PRO A 45 -4.08 -27.59 -5.60
CA PRO A 45 -5.39 -27.98 -5.11
C PRO A 45 -6.00 -26.83 -4.29
N ALA A 46 -7.17 -26.36 -4.72
CA ALA A 46 -7.93 -25.38 -3.98
C ALA A 46 -8.34 -26.02 -2.63
N VAL A 47 -7.93 -25.42 -1.52
CA VAL A 47 -8.43 -25.80 -0.19
C VAL A 47 -9.92 -25.46 -0.16
N HIS A 48 -10.74 -26.45 -0.48
CA HIS A 48 -12.20 -26.34 -0.41
C HIS A 48 -12.65 -26.46 1.04
N VAL A 49 -12.70 -25.34 1.76
CA VAL A 49 -13.47 -25.30 3.00
C VAL A 49 -14.95 -25.50 2.64
N PRO A 50 -15.71 -26.38 3.31
CA PRO A 50 -17.10 -26.70 2.98
C PRO A 50 -18.05 -25.56 3.38
N MET A 51 -17.85 -24.37 2.80
CA MET A 51 -18.59 -23.13 3.09
C MET A 51 -20.09 -23.23 2.71
N ARG A 52 -20.43 -24.08 1.73
CA ARG A 52 -21.85 -24.35 1.37
C ARG A 52 -22.59 -25.05 2.51
N ALA A 53 -21.94 -25.98 3.20
CA ALA A 53 -22.53 -26.68 4.33
C ALA A 53 -22.74 -25.75 5.53
N MET A 54 -21.77 -24.88 5.82
CA MET A 54 -21.87 -23.90 6.89
C MET A 54 -22.98 -22.86 6.62
N ARG A 55 -23.10 -22.38 5.38
CA ARG A 55 -24.20 -21.49 4.97
C ARG A 55 -25.57 -22.17 5.13
N ALA A 56 -25.72 -23.41 4.67
CA ALA A 56 -26.96 -24.18 4.81
C ALA A 56 -27.30 -24.45 6.29
N ARG A 57 -26.31 -24.55 7.17
CA ARG A 57 -26.52 -24.70 8.62
C ARG A 57 -26.98 -23.38 9.25
N ILE A 58 -26.41 -22.26 8.89
CA ILE A 58 -26.83 -20.91 9.32
C ILE A 58 -28.28 -20.65 8.86
N ASP A 59 -28.59 -20.96 7.59
CA ASP A 59 -29.93 -20.79 7.01
C ASP A 59 -31.02 -21.61 7.71
N ARG A 60 -30.65 -22.75 8.32
CA ARG A 60 -31.58 -23.61 9.10
C ARG A 60 -31.75 -23.16 10.55
N LEU A 61 -30.70 -22.54 11.15
CA LEU A 61 -30.69 -22.21 12.57
C LEU A 61 -31.24 -20.84 12.89
N LEU A 62 -31.26 -19.89 11.91
CA LEU A 62 -31.62 -18.51 12.16
C LEU A 62 -32.96 -18.13 11.52
N SER A 63 -33.83 -17.46 12.28
CA SER A 63 -35.00 -16.78 11.72
C SER A 63 -34.59 -15.72 10.69
N THR A 64 -35.48 -15.32 9.79
CA THR A 64 -35.20 -14.31 8.76
C THR A 64 -34.69 -12.99 9.35
N ARG A 65 -35.20 -12.58 10.52
CA ARG A 65 -34.78 -11.36 11.22
C ARG A 65 -33.39 -11.53 11.84
N SER A 66 -33.17 -12.65 12.54
CA SER A 66 -31.86 -12.97 13.15
C SER A 66 -30.77 -13.16 12.10
N ARG A 67 -31.11 -13.74 10.96
CA ARG A 67 -30.19 -13.89 9.82
C ARG A 67 -29.81 -12.53 9.21
N ARG A 68 -30.76 -11.60 9.04
CA ARG A 68 -30.46 -10.24 8.56
C ARG A 68 -29.51 -9.53 9.53
N PHE A 69 -29.80 -9.60 10.82
CA PHE A 69 -28.93 -9.02 11.86
C PHE A 69 -27.54 -9.64 11.83
N PHE A 70 -27.43 -10.97 11.78
CA PHE A 70 -26.15 -11.67 11.68
C PHE A 70 -25.33 -11.23 10.46
N LEU A 71 -25.93 -11.15 9.28
CA LEU A 71 -25.23 -10.76 8.06
C LEU A 71 -24.84 -9.27 8.03
N GLN A 72 -25.67 -8.40 8.62
CA GLN A 72 -25.44 -6.94 8.59
C GLN A 72 -24.50 -6.46 9.70
N VAL A 73 -24.48 -7.14 10.83
CA VAL A 73 -23.79 -6.71 12.05
C VAL A 73 -22.79 -7.78 12.53
N GLY A 74 -23.27 -8.95 12.88
CA GLY A 74 -22.44 -9.98 13.53
C GLY A 74 -21.29 -10.47 12.67
N LEU A 75 -21.52 -10.75 11.39
CA LEU A 75 -20.48 -11.22 10.47
C LEU A 75 -19.40 -10.17 10.22
N PRO A 76 -19.71 -8.90 9.87
CA PRO A 76 -18.69 -7.85 9.76
C PRO A 76 -17.90 -7.61 11.05
N TRP A 77 -18.56 -7.61 12.20
CA TRP A 77 -17.90 -7.39 13.50
C TRP A 77 -16.96 -8.55 13.86
N GLY A 78 -17.43 -9.79 13.79
CA GLY A 78 -16.58 -10.96 14.04
C GLY A 78 -15.39 -11.04 13.08
N THR A 79 -15.60 -10.65 11.82
CA THR A 79 -14.51 -10.61 10.84
C THR A 79 -13.53 -9.48 11.13
N ALA A 80 -14.01 -8.32 11.60
CA ALA A 80 -13.15 -7.20 11.99
C ALA A 80 -12.26 -7.54 13.19
N LEU A 81 -12.79 -8.28 14.19
CA LEU A 81 -11.99 -8.84 15.29
C LEU A 81 -10.88 -9.78 14.75
N LEU A 82 -11.23 -10.62 13.76
CA LEU A 82 -10.24 -11.50 13.11
C LEU A 82 -9.18 -10.71 12.35
N VAL A 83 -9.56 -9.63 11.65
CA VAL A 83 -8.60 -8.71 10.98
C VAL A 83 -7.67 -8.09 12.02
N GLY A 84 -8.20 -7.58 13.14
CA GLY A 84 -7.38 -7.03 14.22
C GLY A 84 -6.41 -8.05 14.80
N LEU A 85 -6.87 -9.28 15.08
CA LEU A 85 -6.04 -10.38 15.54
C LEU A 85 -4.90 -10.70 14.56
N MET A 86 -5.24 -10.85 13.27
CA MET A 86 -4.24 -11.14 12.24
C MET A 86 -3.25 -10.00 12.05
N SER A 87 -3.69 -8.74 12.19
CA SER A 87 -2.80 -7.57 12.14
C SER A 87 -1.75 -7.61 13.26
N VAL A 88 -2.18 -7.90 14.49
CA VAL A 88 -1.27 -8.00 15.64
C VAL A 88 -0.31 -9.19 15.49
N LEU A 89 -0.83 -10.37 15.12
CA LEU A 89 0.00 -11.56 14.93
C LEU A 89 1.05 -11.34 13.82
N TYR A 90 0.61 -10.81 12.68
CA TYR A 90 1.52 -10.54 11.57
C TYR A 90 2.56 -9.48 11.93
N ALA A 91 2.17 -8.46 12.70
CA ALA A 91 3.11 -7.46 13.20
C ALA A 91 4.19 -8.10 14.10
N ARG A 92 3.81 -8.97 15.03
CA ARG A 92 4.75 -9.71 15.89
C ARG A 92 5.67 -10.61 15.07
N TRP A 93 5.11 -11.47 14.21
CA TRP A 93 5.90 -12.36 13.36
C TRP A 93 6.88 -11.61 12.45
N SER A 94 6.49 -10.44 11.96
CA SER A 94 7.38 -9.61 11.13
C SER A 94 8.56 -9.05 11.94
N THR A 95 8.31 -8.65 13.18
CA THR A 95 9.37 -8.20 14.11
C THR A 95 10.27 -9.36 14.49
N ASP A 96 9.69 -10.50 14.92
CA ASP A 96 10.44 -11.69 15.27
C ASP A 96 11.34 -12.20 14.13
N ALA A 97 10.79 -12.22 12.88
CA ALA A 97 11.56 -12.62 11.70
C ALA A 97 12.74 -11.66 11.43
N TYR A 98 12.56 -10.36 11.62
CA TYR A 98 13.64 -9.40 11.47
C TYR A 98 14.66 -9.52 12.61
N ASP A 99 14.23 -9.74 13.84
CA ASP A 99 15.12 -9.94 15.00
C ASP A 99 15.97 -11.20 14.82
N VAL A 100 15.40 -12.30 14.34
CA VAL A 100 16.15 -13.50 13.99
C VAL A 100 17.22 -13.21 12.92
N PHE A 101 16.89 -12.45 11.88
CA PHE A 101 17.90 -12.02 10.89
C PHE A 101 19.03 -11.24 11.56
N ARG A 102 18.69 -10.25 12.38
CA ARG A 102 19.64 -9.40 13.08
C ARG A 102 20.55 -10.21 14.00
N ASP A 103 20.01 -11.19 14.71
CA ASP A 103 20.78 -12.07 15.59
C ASP A 103 21.72 -13.00 14.81
N TRP A 104 21.31 -13.51 13.66
CA TRP A 104 22.16 -14.33 12.79
C TRP A 104 23.38 -13.58 12.25
N ILE A 105 23.19 -12.30 11.88
CA ILE A 105 24.28 -11.50 11.31
C ILE A 105 25.13 -10.79 12.36
N ARG A 106 24.72 -10.76 13.63
CA ARG A 106 25.48 -10.12 14.71
C ARG A 106 26.88 -10.75 14.83
N GLY A 107 27.93 -9.94 14.63
CA GLY A 107 29.34 -10.38 14.59
C GLY A 107 29.69 -11.24 13.36
N ARG A 108 28.78 -11.39 12.39
CA ARG A 108 28.96 -12.18 11.18
C ARG A 108 28.34 -11.47 9.98
N GLU A 109 28.62 -10.20 9.80
CA GLU A 109 27.96 -9.36 8.78
C GLU A 109 28.07 -9.93 7.35
N TRP A 110 29.12 -10.74 7.08
CA TRP A 110 29.28 -11.43 5.81
C TRP A 110 28.11 -12.38 5.48
N LEU A 111 27.41 -12.94 6.51
CA LEU A 111 26.23 -13.79 6.30
C LEU A 111 25.11 -13.04 5.58
N ALA A 112 25.02 -11.71 5.70
CA ALA A 112 24.04 -10.91 4.97
C ALA A 112 24.17 -11.09 3.45
N PHE A 113 25.39 -11.28 2.93
CA PHE A 113 25.61 -11.53 1.49
C PHE A 113 25.11 -12.90 1.01
N ILE A 114 24.78 -13.81 1.92
CA ILE A 114 24.18 -15.12 1.61
C ILE A 114 22.68 -15.08 1.90
N LEU A 115 22.29 -14.64 3.10
CA LEU A 115 20.91 -14.67 3.57
C LEU A 115 20.01 -13.72 2.78
N THR A 116 20.42 -12.46 2.62
CA THR A 116 19.59 -11.47 1.94
C THR A 116 19.33 -11.82 0.47
N PRO A 117 20.34 -12.13 -0.38
CA PRO A 117 20.08 -12.54 -1.76
C PRO A 117 19.33 -13.88 -1.83
N GLY A 118 19.70 -14.85 -1.01
CA GLY A 118 19.07 -16.18 -1.00
C GLY A 118 17.59 -16.13 -0.66
N LEU A 119 17.23 -15.42 0.42
CA LEU A 119 15.85 -15.26 0.84
C LEU A 119 15.06 -14.34 -0.09
N THR A 120 15.70 -13.35 -0.73
CA THR A 120 15.07 -12.55 -1.78
C THR A 120 14.67 -13.43 -2.99
N VAL A 121 15.58 -14.26 -3.47
CA VAL A 121 15.29 -15.21 -4.57
C VAL A 121 14.20 -16.20 -4.19
N LEU A 122 14.26 -16.75 -2.98
CA LEU A 122 13.24 -17.67 -2.47
C LEU A 122 11.86 -16.98 -2.42
N ALA A 123 11.80 -15.78 -1.85
CA ALA A 123 10.57 -15.00 -1.75
C ALA A 123 9.97 -14.69 -3.14
N VAL A 124 10.79 -14.23 -4.09
CA VAL A 124 10.35 -13.97 -5.47
C VAL A 124 9.90 -15.24 -6.18
N THR A 125 10.59 -16.36 -5.97
CA THR A 125 10.21 -17.66 -6.53
C THR A 125 8.86 -18.12 -5.99
N CYS A 126 8.66 -18.05 -4.66
CA CYS A 126 7.38 -18.38 -4.00
C CYS A 126 6.25 -17.49 -4.52
N THR A 127 6.47 -16.17 -4.61
CA THR A 127 5.49 -15.23 -5.14
C THR A 127 5.07 -15.59 -6.56
N ARG A 128 6.04 -15.81 -7.44
CA ARG A 128 5.79 -16.06 -8.86
C ARG A 128 5.17 -17.44 -9.12
N ARG A 129 5.58 -18.47 -8.38
CA ARG A 129 5.15 -19.85 -8.64
C ARG A 129 3.86 -20.23 -7.92
N TRP A 130 3.69 -19.78 -6.68
CA TRP A 130 2.58 -20.24 -5.83
C TRP A 130 1.62 -19.13 -5.40
N PHE A 131 2.09 -17.88 -5.28
CA PHE A 131 1.33 -16.79 -4.68
C PHE A 131 1.21 -15.57 -5.60
N TYR A 132 1.00 -15.83 -6.90
CA TYR A 132 0.77 -14.76 -7.87
C TYR A 132 -0.43 -13.90 -7.46
N GLY A 133 -0.24 -12.57 -7.38
CA GLY A 133 -1.20 -11.61 -6.81
C GLY A 133 -0.80 -11.12 -5.41
N ALA A 134 0.16 -11.79 -4.73
CA ALA A 134 0.69 -11.35 -3.45
C ALA A 134 1.85 -10.36 -3.56
N GLU A 135 2.35 -10.06 -4.75
CA GLU A 135 3.48 -9.16 -4.98
C GLU A 135 3.23 -7.72 -4.51
N GLY A 136 4.31 -6.99 -4.21
CA GLY A 136 4.30 -5.58 -3.85
C GLY A 136 3.58 -5.24 -2.55
N SER A 137 3.13 -4.00 -2.40
CA SER A 137 2.53 -3.49 -1.16
C SER A 137 1.20 -4.17 -0.80
N GLY A 138 0.31 -4.37 -1.76
CA GLY A 138 -1.06 -4.83 -1.51
C GLY A 138 -2.11 -3.72 -1.60
N ILE A 139 -1.74 -2.47 -1.36
CA ILE A 139 -2.65 -1.32 -1.50
C ILE A 139 -3.11 -1.14 -2.95
N PRO A 140 -2.23 -1.21 -3.98
CA PRO A 140 -2.67 -1.14 -5.38
C PRO A 140 -3.70 -2.23 -5.75
N GLN A 141 -3.57 -3.45 -5.20
CA GLN A 141 -4.52 -4.53 -5.41
C GLN A 141 -5.91 -4.18 -4.85
N VAL A 142 -5.93 -3.58 -3.66
CA VAL A 142 -7.18 -3.14 -3.02
C VAL A 142 -7.83 -2.01 -3.82
N ILE A 143 -7.06 -1.00 -4.24
CA ILE A 143 -7.52 0.11 -5.08
C ILE A 143 -8.10 -0.42 -6.40
N ALA A 144 -7.37 -1.31 -7.07
CA ALA A 144 -7.83 -1.94 -8.31
C ALA A 144 -9.17 -2.66 -8.13
N ALA A 145 -9.31 -3.45 -7.07
CA ALA A 145 -10.55 -4.17 -6.80
C ALA A 145 -11.73 -3.25 -6.41
N ILE A 146 -11.46 -2.07 -5.87
CA ILE A 146 -12.48 -1.08 -5.52
C ILE A 146 -12.96 -0.31 -6.76
N HIS A 147 -12.05 0.03 -7.69
CA HIS A 147 -12.32 0.97 -8.78
C HIS A 147 -12.46 0.32 -10.15
N ALA A 148 -11.88 -0.87 -10.39
CA ALA A 148 -12.00 -1.54 -11.68
C ALA A 148 -13.46 -1.83 -12.04
N PRO A 149 -13.90 -1.48 -13.26
CA PRO A 149 -15.19 -1.92 -13.76
C PRO A 149 -15.20 -3.45 -13.87
N ARG A 150 -16.17 -4.09 -13.23
CA ARG A 150 -16.26 -5.56 -13.23
C ARG A 150 -17.69 -6.04 -13.10
N ASP A 151 -17.98 -7.19 -13.70
CA ASP A 151 -19.19 -7.93 -13.42
C ASP A 151 -19.09 -8.56 -12.02
N PRO A 152 -20.07 -8.36 -11.13
CA PRO A 152 -20.12 -9.03 -9.82
C PRO A 152 -20.13 -10.56 -9.90
N MET A 153 -20.49 -11.12 -11.04
CA MET A 153 -20.48 -12.57 -11.30
C MET A 153 -19.09 -13.08 -11.72
N ASP A 154 -18.21 -12.19 -12.18
CA ASP A 154 -16.82 -12.55 -12.48
C ASP A 154 -15.96 -12.54 -11.21
N ASP A 155 -15.79 -13.72 -10.63
CA ASP A 155 -14.97 -13.95 -9.43
C ASP A 155 -13.45 -14.00 -9.72
N THR A 156 -13.02 -13.87 -10.97
CA THR A 156 -11.62 -14.12 -11.37
C THR A 156 -10.63 -13.19 -10.67
N LEU A 157 -10.86 -11.88 -10.72
CA LEU A 157 -10.02 -10.88 -10.06
C LEU A 157 -10.02 -11.06 -8.54
N MET A 158 -11.21 -11.31 -7.96
CA MET A 158 -11.34 -11.49 -6.51
C MET A 158 -10.65 -12.74 -6.00
N LYS A 159 -10.76 -13.88 -6.69
CA LYS A 159 -10.05 -15.11 -6.34
C LYS A 159 -8.54 -14.94 -6.48
N ARG A 160 -8.10 -14.21 -7.50
CA ARG A 160 -6.69 -13.97 -7.77
C ARG A 160 -6.03 -13.07 -6.73
N LEU A 161 -6.71 -12.01 -6.29
CA LEU A 161 -6.12 -10.99 -5.40
C LEU A 161 -6.51 -11.13 -3.92
N PHE A 162 -7.64 -11.79 -3.58
CA PHE A 162 -8.21 -11.78 -2.21
C PHE A 162 -8.60 -13.16 -1.67
N GLY A 163 -8.16 -14.24 -2.30
CA GLY A 163 -8.42 -15.60 -1.79
C GLY A 163 -7.53 -15.95 -0.58
N LEU A 164 -7.91 -17.00 0.17
CA LEU A 164 -7.11 -17.52 1.30
C LEU A 164 -5.65 -17.80 0.94
N ARG A 165 -5.41 -18.29 -0.29
CA ARG A 165 -4.06 -18.49 -0.84
C ARG A 165 -3.23 -17.21 -0.79
N ILE A 166 -3.83 -16.06 -1.09
CA ILE A 166 -3.15 -14.76 -1.08
C ILE A 166 -2.84 -14.31 0.34
N ILE A 167 -3.76 -14.54 1.30
CA ILE A 167 -3.53 -14.21 2.70
C ILE A 167 -2.29 -14.96 3.20
N PHE A 168 -2.25 -16.28 3.06
CA PHE A 168 -1.09 -17.08 3.48
C PHE A 168 0.18 -16.76 2.69
N GLY A 169 0.06 -16.53 1.39
CA GLY A 169 1.18 -16.14 0.54
C GLY A 169 1.75 -14.79 0.93
N LYS A 170 0.89 -13.79 1.16
CA LYS A 170 1.30 -12.46 1.58
C LYS A 170 2.05 -12.50 2.90
N ILE A 171 1.52 -13.21 3.91
CA ILE A 171 2.16 -13.39 5.21
C ILE A 171 3.50 -14.13 5.03
N GLY A 172 3.47 -15.35 4.50
CA GLY A 172 4.67 -16.20 4.46
C GLY A 172 5.81 -15.60 3.64
N VAL A 173 5.49 -15.03 2.47
CA VAL A 173 6.53 -14.48 1.59
C VAL A 173 7.09 -13.15 2.11
N SER A 174 6.26 -12.29 2.72
CA SER A 174 6.78 -11.08 3.34
C SER A 174 7.64 -11.38 4.58
N LEU A 175 7.30 -12.42 5.36
CA LEU A 175 8.15 -12.90 6.46
C LEU A 175 9.53 -13.37 5.97
N LEU A 176 9.61 -14.03 4.80
CA LEU A 176 10.91 -14.33 4.17
C LEU A 176 11.68 -13.04 3.83
N GLY A 177 10.99 -11.98 3.42
CA GLY A 177 11.60 -10.68 3.16
C GLY A 177 12.17 -10.05 4.45
N PHE A 178 11.43 -10.07 5.57
CA PHE A 178 11.91 -9.59 6.87
C PHE A 178 13.09 -10.42 7.38
N LEU A 179 12.99 -11.76 7.28
CA LEU A 179 14.06 -12.69 7.64
C LEU A 179 15.32 -12.51 6.75
N GLY A 180 15.17 -11.95 5.55
CA GLY A 180 16.26 -11.57 4.66
C GLY A 180 16.78 -10.16 4.86
N GLY A 181 16.28 -9.39 5.83
CA GLY A 181 16.71 -8.02 6.09
C GLY A 181 16.30 -7.02 5.01
N LEU A 182 15.32 -7.35 4.15
CA LEU A 182 14.87 -6.44 3.10
C LEU A 182 14.24 -5.18 3.67
N THR A 183 14.42 -4.06 2.98
CA THR A 183 13.79 -2.78 3.34
C THR A 183 12.34 -2.80 2.89
N ILE A 184 11.47 -3.32 3.75
CA ILE A 184 10.02 -3.44 3.52
C ILE A 184 9.23 -3.13 4.79
N GLY A 185 8.01 -2.61 4.62
CA GLY A 185 7.05 -2.37 5.70
C GLY A 185 5.99 -3.49 5.77
N ARG A 186 5.33 -3.60 6.90
CA ARG A 186 4.26 -4.57 7.17
C ARG A 186 2.85 -4.02 6.89
N GLU A 187 2.68 -2.71 6.81
CA GLU A 187 1.38 -2.05 6.80
C GLU A 187 0.60 -2.29 5.50
N GLY A 188 1.26 -2.13 4.35
CA GLY A 188 0.64 -2.44 3.05
C GLY A 188 0.15 -3.90 2.96
N PRO A 189 0.99 -4.89 3.30
CA PRO A 189 0.55 -6.27 3.43
C PRO A 189 -0.63 -6.45 4.38
N THR A 190 -0.64 -5.78 5.55
CA THR A 190 -1.74 -5.89 6.52
C THR A 190 -3.06 -5.32 5.97
N VAL A 191 -3.00 -4.20 5.25
CA VAL A 191 -4.14 -3.64 4.51
C VAL A 191 -4.71 -4.67 3.53
N HIS A 192 -3.85 -5.34 2.78
CA HIS A 192 -4.28 -6.36 1.81
C HIS A 192 -4.86 -7.61 2.49
N ILE A 193 -4.22 -8.09 3.56
CA ILE A 193 -4.69 -9.24 4.36
C ILE A 193 -6.07 -8.91 4.97
N GLY A 194 -6.22 -7.72 5.56
CA GLY A 194 -7.50 -7.27 6.14
C GLY A 194 -8.61 -7.20 5.09
N ALA A 195 -8.32 -6.60 3.92
CA ALA A 195 -9.24 -6.56 2.79
C ALA A 195 -9.63 -7.97 2.32
N ALA A 196 -8.66 -8.90 2.22
CA ALA A 196 -8.89 -10.27 1.79
C ALA A 196 -9.75 -11.06 2.79
N ILE A 197 -9.46 -10.95 4.09
CA ILE A 197 -10.25 -11.61 5.15
C ILE A 197 -11.70 -11.11 5.10
N MET A 198 -11.91 -9.80 5.03
CA MET A 198 -13.25 -9.23 4.97
C MET A 198 -13.97 -9.58 3.66
N ALA A 199 -13.27 -9.59 2.53
CA ALA A 199 -13.82 -9.96 1.23
C ALA A 199 -14.29 -11.43 1.17
N GLU A 200 -13.65 -12.35 1.89
CA GLU A 200 -14.08 -13.76 1.97
C GLU A 200 -15.48 -13.90 2.57
N THR A 201 -15.93 -12.95 3.40
CA THR A 201 -17.29 -12.97 3.97
C THR A 201 -18.39 -12.78 2.93
N ARG A 202 -18.08 -12.24 1.73
CA ARG A 202 -19.05 -12.09 0.64
C ARG A 202 -19.78 -13.40 0.31
N ARG A 203 -19.15 -14.55 0.57
CA ARG A 203 -19.70 -15.89 0.31
C ARG A 203 -20.93 -16.23 1.17
N PHE A 204 -21.10 -15.54 2.30
CA PHE A 204 -22.25 -15.74 3.19
C PHE A 204 -23.47 -14.91 2.76
N TYR A 205 -23.29 -13.86 1.96
CA TYR A 205 -24.40 -13.01 1.53
C TYR A 205 -25.20 -13.69 0.42
N PRO A 206 -26.55 -13.63 0.48
CA PRO A 206 -27.42 -14.29 -0.50
C PRO A 206 -27.33 -13.65 -1.89
N ARG A 207 -27.14 -12.33 -1.94
CA ARG A 207 -26.98 -11.57 -3.18
C ARG A 207 -25.63 -10.87 -3.15
N ARG A 208 -24.80 -11.16 -4.13
CA ARG A 208 -23.53 -10.46 -4.34
C ARG A 208 -23.81 -9.21 -5.17
N SER A 209 -23.15 -8.13 -4.83
CA SER A 209 -23.16 -6.89 -5.61
C SER A 209 -21.81 -6.22 -5.52
N ALA A 210 -21.40 -5.51 -6.57
CA ALA A 210 -20.16 -4.74 -6.57
C ALA A 210 -20.10 -3.73 -5.40
N ARG A 211 -21.24 -3.16 -5.02
CA ARG A 211 -21.34 -2.27 -3.86
C ARG A 211 -21.02 -2.98 -2.54
N LEU A 212 -21.53 -4.20 -2.33
CA LEU A 212 -21.23 -4.99 -1.13
C LEU A 212 -19.74 -5.32 -1.06
N GLU A 213 -19.16 -5.83 -2.14
CA GLU A 213 -17.76 -6.21 -2.21
C GLU A 213 -16.83 -5.01 -1.96
N ARG A 214 -17.13 -3.86 -2.59
CA ARG A 214 -16.41 -2.60 -2.35
C ARG A 214 -16.45 -2.19 -0.87
N ARG A 215 -17.61 -2.31 -0.22
CA ARG A 215 -17.76 -2.02 1.22
C ARG A 215 -16.92 -2.95 2.09
N LEU A 216 -16.93 -4.24 1.80
CA LEU A 216 -16.16 -5.23 2.55
C LEU A 216 -14.65 -5.00 2.38
N LEU A 217 -14.19 -4.74 1.14
CA LEU A 217 -12.80 -4.42 0.86
C LEU A 217 -12.34 -3.18 1.63
N LEU A 218 -13.11 -2.08 1.57
CA LEU A 218 -12.80 -0.84 2.29
C LEU A 218 -12.76 -1.05 3.80
N ALA A 219 -13.76 -1.75 4.35
CA ALA A 219 -13.83 -2.01 5.78
C ALA A 219 -12.65 -2.87 6.26
N GLY A 220 -12.30 -3.92 5.51
CA GLY A 220 -11.17 -4.79 5.84
C GLY A 220 -9.82 -4.10 5.72
N ALA A 221 -9.63 -3.29 4.68
CA ALA A 221 -8.41 -2.53 4.47
C ALA A 221 -8.18 -1.47 5.57
N ALA A 222 -9.25 -0.72 5.91
CA ALA A 222 -9.22 0.26 6.99
C ALA A 222 -8.94 -0.38 8.36
N ALA A 223 -9.61 -1.51 8.65
CA ALA A 223 -9.39 -2.30 9.85
C ALA A 223 -7.96 -2.86 9.93
N GLY A 224 -7.42 -3.32 8.79
CA GLY A 224 -6.04 -3.79 8.67
C GLY A 224 -5.02 -2.69 9.01
N LEU A 225 -5.17 -1.50 8.45
CA LEU A 225 -4.29 -0.37 8.75
C LEU A 225 -4.38 0.05 10.23
N SER A 226 -5.61 0.17 10.73
CA SER A 226 -5.86 0.49 12.15
C SER A 226 -5.15 -0.49 13.10
N GLY A 227 -5.28 -1.79 12.82
CA GLY A 227 -4.62 -2.82 13.62
C GLY A 227 -3.10 -2.87 13.46
N ALA A 228 -2.56 -2.47 12.30
CA ALA A 228 -1.13 -2.48 12.04
C ALA A 228 -0.37 -1.40 12.82
N PHE A 229 -0.97 -0.24 12.97
CA PHE A 229 -0.37 0.94 13.59
C PHE A 229 -0.94 1.31 14.96
N ASN A 230 -1.98 0.64 15.41
CA ASN A 230 -2.78 1.04 16.56
C ASN A 230 -3.36 2.47 16.43
N THR A 231 -3.81 2.82 15.20
CA THR A 231 -4.28 4.14 14.82
C THR A 231 -5.67 4.07 14.20
N PRO A 232 -6.75 4.02 15.00
CA PRO A 232 -8.10 3.86 14.48
C PRO A 232 -8.56 5.02 13.59
N LEU A 233 -8.28 6.26 13.97
CA LEU A 233 -8.67 7.42 13.19
C LEU A 233 -7.96 7.44 11.82
N ALA A 234 -6.66 7.16 11.81
CA ALA A 234 -5.90 7.05 10.58
C ALA A 234 -6.45 5.97 9.64
N GLY A 235 -6.90 4.82 10.18
CA GLY A 235 -7.54 3.76 9.39
C GLY A 235 -8.80 4.22 8.65
N VAL A 236 -9.65 5.02 9.30
CA VAL A 236 -10.86 5.60 8.68
C VAL A 236 -10.48 6.61 7.59
N ILE A 237 -9.58 7.53 7.91
CA ILE A 237 -9.14 8.59 6.97
C ILE A 237 -8.47 7.97 5.74
N PHE A 238 -7.58 7.00 5.92
CA PHE A 238 -6.93 6.26 4.84
C PHE A 238 -7.94 5.60 3.89
N ALA A 239 -8.97 4.99 4.42
CA ALA A 239 -10.00 4.37 3.58
C ALA A 239 -10.78 5.39 2.75
N ILE A 240 -10.98 6.60 3.25
CA ILE A 240 -11.68 7.68 2.55
C ILE A 240 -10.76 8.34 1.52
N GLU A 241 -9.57 8.77 1.94
CA GLU A 241 -8.68 9.60 1.13
C GLU A 241 -7.91 8.78 0.09
N GLU A 242 -7.30 7.67 0.49
CA GLU A 242 -6.44 6.86 -0.38
C GLU A 242 -7.21 5.79 -1.16
N LEU A 243 -8.07 5.02 -0.48
CA LEU A 243 -8.72 3.89 -1.12
C LEU A 243 -9.99 4.26 -1.88
N ALA A 244 -10.91 5.00 -1.25
CA ALA A 244 -12.17 5.37 -1.88
C ALA A 244 -12.02 6.56 -2.83
N ARG A 245 -11.09 7.48 -2.54
CA ARG A 245 -10.85 8.73 -3.26
C ARG A 245 -12.09 9.57 -3.47
N ASN A 246 -13.04 9.44 -2.57
CA ASN A 246 -14.32 10.12 -2.62
C ASN A 246 -14.85 10.35 -1.21
N PHE A 247 -14.82 11.60 -0.76
CA PHE A 247 -15.34 12.03 0.53
C PHE A 247 -16.88 12.00 0.59
N GLU A 248 -17.54 12.03 -0.57
CA GLU A 248 -19.01 12.02 -0.64
C GLU A 248 -19.61 10.61 -0.49
N SER A 249 -18.82 9.55 -0.68
CA SER A 249 -19.33 8.21 -0.42
C SER A 249 -19.72 8.12 1.04
N ARG A 250 -21.04 8.01 1.30
CA ARG A 250 -21.61 7.83 2.66
C ARG A 250 -20.78 6.77 3.36
N THR A 251 -19.97 7.22 4.32
CA THR A 251 -19.05 6.40 5.08
C THR A 251 -19.88 5.34 5.77
N ASN A 252 -19.75 4.10 5.32
CA ASN A 252 -20.63 3.05 5.79
C ASN A 252 -20.32 2.76 7.26
N GLY A 253 -21.34 2.69 8.09
CA GLY A 253 -21.21 2.25 9.47
C GLY A 253 -20.39 0.95 9.60
N THR A 254 -20.43 0.08 8.59
CA THR A 254 -19.59 -1.13 8.50
C THR A 254 -18.08 -0.83 8.52
N MET A 255 -17.62 0.24 7.86
CA MET A 255 -16.19 0.59 7.86
C MET A 255 -15.77 1.13 9.24
N ILE A 256 -16.52 2.06 9.79
CA ILE A 256 -16.24 2.63 11.12
C ILE A 256 -16.24 1.54 12.18
N THR A 257 -17.27 0.69 12.19
CA THR A 257 -17.36 -0.41 13.16
C THR A 257 -16.22 -1.42 12.98
N ALA A 258 -15.82 -1.74 11.74
CA ALA A 258 -14.70 -2.63 11.49
C ALA A 258 -13.38 -2.06 12.03
N VAL A 259 -13.13 -0.77 11.83
CA VAL A 259 -11.95 -0.08 12.38
C VAL A 259 -11.95 -0.11 13.90
N VAL A 260 -13.10 0.20 14.53
CA VAL A 260 -13.24 0.18 16.00
C VAL A 260 -12.99 -1.22 16.56
N PHE A 261 -13.59 -2.28 16.00
CA PHE A 261 -13.39 -3.64 16.49
C PHE A 261 -11.98 -4.15 16.27
N ALA A 262 -11.34 -3.83 15.13
CA ALA A 262 -9.95 -4.16 14.90
C ALA A 262 -9.01 -3.39 15.85
N GLY A 263 -9.27 -2.10 16.08
CA GLY A 263 -8.53 -1.28 17.05
C GLY A 263 -8.69 -1.79 18.48
N LEU A 264 -9.89 -2.17 18.91
CA LEU A 264 -10.12 -2.80 20.23
C LEU A 264 -9.35 -4.11 20.36
N THR A 265 -9.29 -4.92 19.31
CA THR A 265 -8.51 -6.16 19.32
C THR A 265 -7.01 -5.86 19.45
N SER A 266 -6.51 -4.87 18.70
CA SER A 266 -5.13 -4.40 18.79
C SER A 266 -4.81 -3.91 20.20
N LEU A 267 -5.67 -3.06 20.75
CA LEU A 267 -5.53 -2.55 22.13
C LEU A 267 -5.53 -3.66 23.18
N ALA A 268 -6.41 -4.65 23.04
CA ALA A 268 -6.49 -5.77 23.98
C ALA A 268 -5.28 -6.70 23.94
N LEU A 269 -4.66 -6.91 22.77
CA LEU A 269 -3.56 -7.86 22.55
C LEU A 269 -2.18 -7.23 22.65
N ALA A 270 -2.02 -6.00 22.21
CA ALA A 270 -0.76 -5.27 22.17
C ALA A 270 -0.67 -4.16 23.23
N GLY A 271 -1.79 -3.81 23.88
CA GLY A 271 -1.86 -2.73 24.86
C GLY A 271 -2.01 -1.36 24.20
N ASN A 272 -2.17 -0.33 25.03
CA ASN A 272 -2.17 1.07 24.56
C ASN A 272 -0.74 1.55 24.40
N TYR A 273 -0.16 1.33 23.22
CA TYR A 273 1.19 1.78 22.90
C TYR A 273 1.17 2.83 21.78
N LEU A 274 2.06 3.78 21.87
CA LEU A 274 2.37 4.70 20.78
C LEU A 274 3.43 4.07 19.88
N TYR A 275 3.15 3.99 18.59
CA TYR A 275 4.02 3.28 17.65
C TYR A 275 5.45 3.82 17.67
N PHE A 276 5.65 5.13 17.58
CA PHE A 276 6.96 5.78 17.65
C PHE A 276 7.30 6.42 19.01
N GLY A 277 6.48 6.21 20.04
CA GLY A 277 6.67 6.86 21.35
C GLY A 277 6.01 8.24 21.44
N GLN A 278 6.32 8.98 22.50
CA GLN A 278 5.69 10.27 22.76
C GLN A 278 6.53 11.41 22.18
N LEU A 279 5.88 12.27 21.41
CA LEU A 279 6.51 13.45 20.83
C LEU A 279 6.70 14.54 21.91
N ASN A 280 7.94 14.75 22.32
CA ASN A 280 8.30 15.80 23.25
C ASN A 280 8.80 17.03 22.49
N VAL A 281 7.94 18.04 22.31
CA VAL A 281 8.29 19.30 21.66
C VAL A 281 8.72 20.31 22.70
N THR A 282 10.01 20.63 22.73
CA THR A 282 10.59 21.58 23.67
C THR A 282 10.69 23.01 23.13
N THR A 283 10.56 23.19 21.84
CA THR A 283 10.68 24.49 21.16
C THR A 283 9.32 25.19 21.06
N PRO A 284 9.22 26.50 21.38
CA PRO A 284 8.00 27.25 21.15
C PRO A 284 7.65 27.27 19.63
N LEU A 285 6.40 26.99 19.30
CA LEU A 285 5.88 27.04 17.92
C LEU A 285 5.55 28.49 17.55
N GLY A 286 6.58 29.31 17.36
CA GLY A 286 6.46 30.73 16.99
C GLY A 286 6.83 30.98 15.52
N LEU A 287 6.94 32.28 15.15
CA LEU A 287 7.28 32.70 13.78
C LEU A 287 8.62 32.13 13.29
N SER A 288 9.59 31.92 14.19
CA SER A 288 10.88 31.27 13.87
C SER A 288 10.73 29.85 13.35
N PHE A 289 9.66 29.15 13.71
CA PHE A 289 9.41 27.76 13.29
C PHE A 289 8.90 27.65 11.85
N ILE A 290 8.52 28.76 11.20
CA ILE A 290 7.98 28.77 9.83
C ILE A 290 9.05 28.29 8.82
N MET A 291 10.30 28.71 8.95
CA MET A 291 11.36 28.34 8.01
C MET A 291 11.68 26.83 8.04
N PRO A 292 11.85 26.18 9.20
CA PRO A 292 11.94 24.72 9.29
C PRO A 292 10.76 23.98 8.64
N VAL A 293 9.53 24.47 8.87
CA VAL A 293 8.30 23.90 8.29
C VAL A 293 8.33 24.00 6.76
N LEU A 294 8.69 25.15 6.20
CA LEU A 294 8.79 25.36 4.76
C LEU A 294 9.89 24.49 4.14
N MET A 295 11.08 24.45 4.77
CA MET A 295 12.17 23.61 4.28
C MET A 295 11.79 22.12 4.31
N ALA A 296 11.18 21.64 5.40
CA ALA A 296 10.69 20.27 5.51
C ALA A 296 9.68 19.96 4.39
N ALA A 297 8.73 20.87 4.14
CA ALA A 297 7.72 20.70 3.10
C ALA A 297 8.33 20.58 1.69
N VAL A 298 9.29 21.43 1.36
CA VAL A 298 9.91 21.44 0.03
C VAL A 298 10.82 20.22 -0.15
N VAL A 299 11.71 19.94 0.81
CA VAL A 299 12.66 18.82 0.72
C VAL A 299 11.91 17.48 0.65
N CYS A 300 10.93 17.28 1.55
CA CYS A 300 10.13 16.05 1.54
C CYS A 300 9.28 15.93 0.26
N GLY A 301 8.72 17.03 -0.23
CA GLY A 301 7.96 17.07 -1.48
C GLY A 301 8.77 16.64 -2.69
N LEU A 302 9.97 17.19 -2.85
CA LEU A 302 10.87 16.87 -3.95
C LEU A 302 11.43 15.43 -3.87
N LEU A 303 11.85 15.00 -2.69
CA LEU A 303 12.38 13.63 -2.51
C LEU A 303 11.27 12.57 -2.64
N GLY A 304 10.04 12.87 -2.19
CA GLY A 304 8.89 12.00 -2.42
C GLY A 304 8.50 11.92 -3.89
N ALA A 305 8.55 13.04 -4.62
CA ALA A 305 8.36 13.05 -6.08
C ALA A 305 9.43 12.20 -6.79
N ALA A 306 10.70 12.33 -6.40
CA ALA A 306 11.79 11.51 -6.94
C ALA A 306 11.56 10.01 -6.66
N PHE A 307 11.05 9.67 -5.47
CA PHE A 307 10.71 8.29 -5.13
C PHE A 307 9.58 7.74 -6.01
N ASN A 308 8.50 8.50 -6.15
CA ASN A 308 7.38 8.12 -7.01
C ASN A 308 7.82 7.98 -8.47
N TYR A 309 8.62 8.93 -8.97
CA TYR A 309 9.19 8.84 -10.31
C TYR A 309 10.04 7.59 -10.50
N ALA A 310 10.89 7.26 -9.52
CA ALA A 310 11.72 6.06 -9.57
C ALA A 310 10.89 4.76 -9.64
N LEU A 311 9.77 4.69 -8.92
CA LEU A 311 8.91 3.51 -8.91
C LEU A 311 7.95 3.43 -10.10
N LEU A 312 7.42 4.55 -10.57
CA LEU A 312 6.46 4.58 -11.68
C LEU A 312 7.15 4.49 -13.05
N HIS A 313 8.29 5.15 -13.19
CA HIS A 313 8.99 5.26 -14.47
C HIS A 313 10.29 4.43 -14.53
N TRP A 314 10.38 3.34 -13.73
CA TRP A 314 11.59 2.50 -13.69
C TRP A 314 12.01 1.97 -15.07
N ARG A 315 11.06 1.73 -15.99
CA ARG A 315 11.35 1.33 -17.38
C ARG A 315 12.06 2.42 -18.19
N LYS A 316 11.84 3.71 -17.85
CA LYS A 316 12.42 4.86 -18.58
C LYS A 316 13.85 5.17 -18.13
N TRP A 317 14.12 5.11 -16.81
CA TRP A 317 15.44 5.46 -16.29
C TRP A 317 16.39 4.27 -16.17
N MET A 318 15.87 3.03 -16.18
CA MET A 318 16.71 1.83 -16.09
C MET A 318 17.45 1.60 -17.40
N PRO A 319 18.81 1.41 -17.40
CA PRO A 319 19.56 1.12 -18.60
C PRO A 319 18.98 -0.10 -19.34
N ALA A 320 18.95 -0.07 -20.67
CA ALA A 320 18.34 -1.13 -21.49
C ALA A 320 18.88 -2.52 -21.18
N ARG A 321 20.19 -2.64 -20.89
CA ARG A 321 20.82 -3.92 -20.49
C ARG A 321 20.25 -4.48 -19.19
N VAL A 322 20.03 -3.61 -18.18
CA VAL A 322 19.46 -3.99 -16.88
C VAL A 322 17.97 -4.31 -17.04
N LEU A 323 17.26 -3.56 -17.87
CA LEU A 323 15.86 -3.83 -18.18
C LEU A 323 15.69 -5.20 -18.84
N THR A 324 16.47 -5.50 -19.88
CA THR A 324 16.46 -6.82 -20.54
C THR A 324 16.83 -7.94 -19.57
N PHE A 325 17.83 -7.72 -18.72
CA PHE A 325 18.22 -8.68 -17.69
C PHE A 325 17.09 -8.94 -16.69
N ARG A 326 16.43 -7.89 -16.19
CA ARG A 326 15.28 -8.01 -15.28
C ARG A 326 14.10 -8.76 -15.90
N MET A 327 13.78 -8.46 -17.16
CA MET A 327 12.67 -9.10 -17.86
C MET A 327 12.96 -10.56 -18.20
N GLY A 328 14.18 -10.85 -18.67
CA GLY A 328 14.58 -12.20 -19.09
C GLY A 328 15.00 -13.13 -17.95
N ARG A 329 15.58 -12.57 -16.88
CA ARG A 329 16.12 -13.35 -15.76
C ARG A 329 15.72 -12.78 -14.40
N PRO A 330 14.42 -12.78 -14.04
CA PRO A 330 13.91 -12.09 -12.85
C PRO A 330 14.49 -12.62 -11.52
N LEU A 331 14.85 -13.89 -11.42
CA LEU A 331 15.46 -14.45 -10.22
C LEU A 331 16.91 -13.96 -10.03
N TRP A 332 17.67 -13.82 -11.13
CA TRP A 332 19.01 -13.24 -11.07
C TRP A 332 18.97 -11.74 -10.73
N TYR A 333 17.95 -11.04 -11.23
CA TYR A 333 17.70 -9.64 -10.84
C TYR A 333 17.37 -9.53 -9.34
N ALA A 334 16.53 -10.43 -8.82
CA ALA A 334 16.23 -10.51 -7.40
C ALA A 334 17.49 -10.79 -6.56
N PHE A 335 18.34 -11.71 -7.02
CA PHE A 335 19.64 -11.98 -6.39
C PHE A 335 20.52 -10.74 -6.35
N ALA A 336 20.70 -10.05 -7.49
CA ALA A 336 21.49 -8.82 -7.57
C ALA A 336 20.92 -7.70 -6.66
N SER A 337 19.60 -7.55 -6.61
CA SER A 337 18.94 -6.62 -5.68
C SER A 337 19.23 -6.98 -4.23
N GLY A 338 19.18 -8.27 -3.87
CA GLY A 338 19.54 -8.74 -2.54
C GLY A 338 21.00 -8.48 -2.17
N VAL A 339 21.93 -8.67 -3.11
CA VAL A 339 23.36 -8.33 -2.92
C VAL A 339 23.54 -6.83 -2.68
N LEU A 340 22.86 -5.98 -3.46
CA LEU A 340 22.90 -4.53 -3.28
C LEU A 340 22.39 -4.12 -1.89
N ILE A 341 21.27 -4.69 -1.44
CA ILE A 341 20.69 -4.42 -0.12
C ILE A 341 21.63 -4.89 1.00
N ALA A 342 22.25 -6.07 0.85
CA ALA A 342 23.24 -6.57 1.79
C ALA A 342 24.47 -5.65 1.86
N ALA A 343 25.01 -5.23 0.72
CA ALA A 343 26.17 -4.36 0.65
C ALA A 343 25.92 -3.00 1.33
N ILE A 344 24.80 -2.36 1.03
CA ILE A 344 24.43 -1.09 1.66
C ILE A 344 24.18 -1.31 3.17
N GLY A 345 23.50 -2.39 3.55
CA GLY A 345 23.21 -2.70 4.94
C GLY A 345 24.49 -2.92 5.77
N VAL A 346 25.46 -3.65 5.24
CA VAL A 346 26.78 -3.82 5.90
C VAL A 346 27.53 -2.48 5.97
N ALA A 347 27.57 -1.72 4.86
CA ALA A 347 28.23 -0.41 4.84
C ALA A 347 27.61 0.62 5.78
N THR A 348 26.34 0.45 6.13
CA THR A 348 25.60 1.32 7.08
C THR A 348 25.46 0.72 8.48
N HIS A 349 26.24 -0.32 8.81
CA HIS A 349 26.18 -1.02 10.09
C HIS A 349 24.76 -1.45 10.49
N GLY A 350 23.97 -1.92 9.51
CA GLY A 350 22.62 -2.43 9.73
C GLY A 350 21.49 -1.39 9.72
N GLN A 351 21.81 -0.09 9.63
CA GLN A 351 20.79 0.96 9.73
C GLN A 351 19.73 0.89 8.62
N THR A 352 20.07 0.36 7.43
CA THR A 352 19.14 0.33 6.29
C THR A 352 18.31 -0.94 6.21
N TRP A 353 18.60 -1.99 6.97
CA TRP A 353 17.79 -3.22 6.96
C TRP A 353 16.43 -3.03 7.64
N GLY A 354 15.47 -3.89 7.28
CA GLY A 354 14.13 -3.92 7.86
C GLY A 354 13.28 -2.69 7.51
N SER A 355 12.24 -2.45 8.28
CA SER A 355 11.29 -1.35 8.06
C SER A 355 11.83 0.04 8.40
N GLY A 356 12.88 0.13 9.21
CA GLY A 356 13.41 1.37 9.74
C GLY A 356 12.65 1.92 10.96
N TYR A 357 11.79 1.10 11.55
CA TYR A 357 11.02 1.46 12.73
C TYR A 357 11.92 1.81 13.91
N ASP A 358 12.87 0.91 14.27
CA ASP A 358 13.79 1.11 15.39
C ASP A 358 14.62 2.38 15.21
N GLN A 359 15.16 2.59 14.00
CA GLN A 359 15.97 3.76 13.67
C GLN A 359 15.19 5.08 13.81
N ALA A 360 13.94 5.10 13.32
CA ALA A 360 13.10 6.30 13.43
C ALA A 360 12.72 6.57 14.90
N ARG A 361 12.45 5.53 15.67
CA ARG A 361 12.12 5.63 17.09
C ARG A 361 13.34 6.08 17.93
N GLU A 362 14.50 5.43 17.74
CA GLU A 362 15.75 5.80 18.43
C GLU A 362 16.14 7.26 18.14
N LEU A 363 15.95 7.72 16.90
CA LEU A 363 16.20 9.11 16.54
C LEU A 363 15.20 10.06 17.22
N LEU A 364 13.92 9.68 17.33
CA LEU A 364 12.89 10.47 18.01
C LEU A 364 13.13 10.56 19.52
N ASP A 365 13.57 9.45 20.12
CA ASP A 365 13.91 9.35 21.54
C ASP A 365 15.30 9.97 21.85
N GLY A 366 16.08 10.33 20.82
CA GLY A 366 17.42 10.89 20.95
C GLY A 366 18.46 9.90 21.48
N THR A 367 18.19 8.60 21.41
CA THR A 367 19.04 7.54 21.99
C THR A 367 20.18 7.10 21.08
N ALA A 368 20.01 7.19 19.76
CA ALA A 368 21.04 6.84 18.79
C ALA A 368 21.05 7.81 17.60
N PRO A 369 22.24 8.35 17.23
CA PRO A 369 22.37 9.15 16.01
C PRO A 369 22.31 8.25 14.78
N LEU A 370 21.62 8.69 13.73
CA LEU A 370 21.69 8.07 12.42
C LEU A 370 22.77 8.72 11.56
N SER A 371 23.31 7.95 10.60
CA SER A 371 24.19 8.50 9.57
C SER A 371 23.46 9.59 8.76
N GLN A 372 24.16 10.67 8.40
CA GLN A 372 23.63 11.70 7.49
C GLN A 372 23.22 11.12 6.12
N ALA A 373 23.80 10.01 5.70
CA ALA A 373 23.47 9.29 4.48
C ALA A 373 22.25 8.37 4.64
N PHE A 374 21.72 8.20 5.87
CA PHE A 374 20.65 7.23 6.15
C PHE A 374 19.43 7.39 5.24
N ALA A 375 18.91 8.61 5.07
CA ALA A 375 17.75 8.87 4.23
C ALA A 375 17.96 8.38 2.78
N VAL A 376 19.14 8.66 2.19
CA VAL A 376 19.47 8.26 0.81
C VAL A 376 19.69 6.76 0.71
N THR A 377 20.47 6.18 1.61
CA THR A 377 20.76 4.74 1.59
C THR A 377 19.50 3.91 1.83
N LYS A 378 18.62 4.35 2.74
CA LYS A 378 17.31 3.73 2.98
C LYS A 378 16.38 3.85 1.77
N TRP A 379 16.41 5.01 1.10
CA TRP A 379 15.66 5.25 -0.14
C TRP A 379 16.08 4.26 -1.25
N VAL A 380 17.41 4.09 -1.47
CA VAL A 380 17.94 3.15 -2.46
C VAL A 380 17.56 1.72 -2.15
N THR A 381 17.71 1.28 -0.89
CA THR A 381 17.37 -0.09 -0.48
C THR A 381 15.87 -0.36 -0.56
N LEU A 382 15.01 0.64 -0.30
CA LEU A 382 13.57 0.53 -0.46
C LEU A 382 13.17 0.36 -1.93
N VAL A 383 13.74 1.16 -2.83
CA VAL A 383 13.52 1.04 -4.28
C VAL A 383 13.99 -0.32 -4.77
N ALA A 384 15.19 -0.78 -4.35
CA ALA A 384 15.73 -2.09 -4.73
C ALA A 384 14.82 -3.23 -4.22
N SER A 385 14.36 -3.17 -2.97
CA SER A 385 13.44 -4.15 -2.38
C SER A 385 12.13 -4.22 -3.16
N TYR A 386 11.52 -3.07 -3.48
CA TYR A 386 10.26 -3.01 -4.22
C TYR A 386 10.41 -3.54 -5.65
N LEU A 387 11.47 -3.13 -6.35
CA LEU A 387 11.73 -3.56 -7.73
C LEU A 387 12.15 -5.02 -7.84
N SER A 388 12.63 -5.65 -6.77
CA SER A 388 12.92 -7.10 -6.74
C SER A 388 11.67 -7.96 -6.93
N GLY A 389 10.48 -7.44 -6.55
CA GLY A 389 9.20 -8.14 -6.65
C GLY A 389 8.79 -8.89 -5.38
N VAL A 390 9.50 -8.72 -4.28
CA VAL A 390 9.11 -9.29 -2.97
C VAL A 390 7.90 -8.54 -2.44
N PRO A 391 6.92 -9.24 -1.83
CA PRO A 391 5.82 -8.60 -1.11
C PRO A 391 6.32 -7.77 0.08
N GLY A 392 5.92 -6.50 0.14
CA GLY A 392 6.29 -5.61 1.23
C GLY A 392 5.66 -4.22 1.09
N GLY A 393 5.37 -3.58 2.23
CA GLY A 393 4.81 -2.23 2.30
C GLY A 393 5.88 -1.15 2.10
N LEU A 394 5.40 0.04 1.74
CA LEU A 394 6.25 1.23 1.57
C LEU A 394 6.09 2.24 2.73
N PHE A 395 5.05 2.10 3.58
CA PHE A 395 4.70 3.10 4.61
C PHE A 395 5.79 3.30 5.67
N SER A 396 6.08 2.27 6.49
CA SER A 396 7.11 2.39 7.54
C SER A 396 8.47 2.78 7.00
N PRO A 397 8.99 2.19 5.90
CA PRO A 397 10.22 2.67 5.31
C PRO A 397 10.16 4.14 4.87
N SER A 398 9.01 4.62 4.35
CA SER A 398 8.85 6.04 4.01
C SER A 398 8.89 6.92 5.25
N LEU A 399 8.23 6.52 6.34
CA LEU A 399 8.31 7.25 7.61
C LEU A 399 9.76 7.34 8.11
N SER A 400 10.51 6.23 8.05
CA SER A 400 11.92 6.24 8.48
C SER A 400 12.84 7.07 7.58
N ILE A 401 12.59 7.13 6.26
CA ILE A 401 13.27 8.06 5.35
C ILE A 401 12.96 9.49 5.75
N GLY A 402 11.69 9.82 6.06
CA GLY A 402 11.30 11.11 6.59
C GLY A 402 12.05 11.49 7.85
N ALA A 403 12.17 10.56 8.82
CA ALA A 403 12.98 10.76 10.02
C ALA A 403 14.46 11.04 9.68
N GLY A 404 15.02 10.35 8.70
CA GLY A 404 16.38 10.61 8.21
C GLY A 404 16.55 12.00 7.58
N ILE A 405 15.56 12.46 6.80
CA ILE A 405 15.56 13.81 6.20
C ILE A 405 15.54 14.88 7.29
N ALA A 406 14.90 14.60 8.42
CA ALA A 406 14.83 15.53 9.53
C ALA A 406 16.21 15.97 10.05
N GLN A 407 17.24 15.12 9.93
CA GLN A 407 18.61 15.48 10.32
C GLN A 407 19.16 16.63 9.47
N TRP A 408 18.85 16.65 8.16
CA TRP A 408 19.30 17.75 7.27
C TRP A 408 18.59 19.06 7.58
N VAL A 409 17.27 18.99 7.84
CA VAL A 409 16.48 20.18 8.22
C VAL A 409 16.94 20.70 9.58
N HIS A 410 17.16 19.81 10.57
CA HIS A 410 17.62 20.20 11.89
C HIS A 410 19.08 20.76 11.85
N ALA A 411 19.94 20.22 11.00
CA ALA A 411 21.30 20.76 10.82
C ALA A 411 21.28 22.22 10.33
N ALA A 412 20.29 22.59 9.49
CA ALA A 412 20.10 23.96 9.04
C ALA A 412 19.45 24.86 10.10
N PHE A 413 18.68 24.29 11.03
CA PHE A 413 17.92 25.00 12.06
C PHE A 413 18.13 24.36 13.44
N SER A 414 19.37 24.37 13.92
CA SER A 414 19.80 23.65 15.13
C SER A 414 19.13 24.10 16.43
N TRP A 415 18.45 25.26 16.43
CA TRP A 415 17.67 25.75 17.59
C TRP A 415 16.31 25.07 17.74
N THR A 416 15.88 24.28 16.77
CA THR A 416 14.57 23.60 16.79
C THR A 416 14.65 22.27 17.55
N SER A 417 13.52 21.83 18.08
CA SER A 417 13.42 20.48 18.63
C SER A 417 13.58 19.44 17.52
N MET A 418 14.55 18.54 17.64
CA MET A 418 14.76 17.44 16.70
C MET A 418 13.50 16.60 16.54
N ALA A 419 12.80 16.29 17.66
CA ALA A 419 11.55 15.54 17.65
C ALA A 419 10.46 16.23 16.81
N ALA A 420 10.33 17.56 16.92
CA ALA A 420 9.37 18.31 16.12
C ALA A 420 9.69 18.23 14.62
N VAL A 421 10.97 18.39 14.23
CA VAL A 421 11.42 18.30 12.84
C VAL A 421 11.23 16.88 12.28
N ILE A 422 11.45 15.83 13.09
CA ILE A 422 11.19 14.45 12.71
C ILE A 422 9.71 14.26 12.38
N ALA A 423 8.80 14.71 13.24
CA ALA A 423 7.36 14.61 13.00
C ALA A 423 6.94 15.32 11.70
N LEU A 424 7.49 16.51 11.41
CA LEU A 424 7.26 17.24 10.16
C LEU A 424 7.75 16.46 8.95
N CYS A 425 8.98 15.96 8.98
CA CYS A 425 9.58 15.28 7.83
C CYS A 425 8.98 13.89 7.60
N MET A 426 8.63 13.14 8.66
CA MET A 426 7.88 11.88 8.56
C MET A 426 6.53 12.11 7.86
N THR A 427 5.80 13.12 8.31
CA THR A 427 4.51 13.52 7.72
C THR A 427 4.66 13.98 6.28
N GLY A 428 5.60 14.88 6.02
CA GLY A 428 5.81 15.47 4.70
C GLY A 428 6.25 14.45 3.65
N TYR A 429 7.19 13.57 4.01
CA TYR A 429 7.66 12.55 3.07
C TYR A 429 6.60 11.50 2.77
N LEU A 430 5.86 11.02 3.79
CA LEU A 430 4.74 10.10 3.58
C LEU A 430 3.66 10.74 2.70
N ALA A 431 3.31 12.01 2.98
CA ALA A 431 2.33 12.77 2.18
C ALA A 431 2.78 12.97 0.73
N ALA A 432 4.07 13.21 0.49
CA ALA A 432 4.61 13.33 -0.85
C ALA A 432 4.61 12.01 -1.63
N VAL A 433 4.87 10.89 -0.95
CA VAL A 433 4.87 9.54 -1.55
C VAL A 433 3.44 9.11 -1.87
N THR A 434 2.52 9.21 -0.93
CA THR A 434 1.14 8.74 -1.09
C THR A 434 0.25 9.73 -1.82
N GLN A 435 0.54 11.02 -1.72
CA GLN A 435 -0.33 12.13 -2.11
C GLN A 435 -1.70 12.13 -1.39
N SER A 436 -1.68 11.61 -0.15
CA SER A 436 -2.81 11.59 0.78
C SER A 436 -2.42 12.38 2.04
N PRO A 437 -2.51 13.73 2.00
CA PRO A 437 -2.00 14.58 3.05
C PRO A 437 -2.75 14.41 4.38
N ILE A 438 -4.09 14.24 4.36
CA ILE A 438 -4.86 14.10 5.60
C ILE A 438 -4.49 12.78 6.30
N THR A 439 -4.43 11.69 5.57
CA THR A 439 -3.99 10.39 6.07
C THR A 439 -2.59 10.48 6.69
N SER A 440 -1.66 11.14 6.02
CA SER A 440 -0.26 11.20 6.43
C SER A 440 -0.08 11.93 7.76
N PHE A 441 -0.70 13.10 7.95
CA PHE A 441 -0.56 13.80 9.22
C PHE A 441 -1.32 13.11 10.36
N VAL A 442 -2.49 12.52 10.08
CA VAL A 442 -3.26 11.80 11.11
C VAL A 442 -2.51 10.55 11.58
N ILE A 443 -1.90 9.80 10.65
CA ILE A 443 -1.05 8.64 10.99
C ILE A 443 0.07 9.05 11.94
N VAL A 444 0.87 10.05 11.59
CA VAL A 444 2.01 10.47 12.41
C VAL A 444 1.54 11.06 13.74
N MET A 445 0.46 11.84 13.74
CA MET A 445 -0.15 12.40 14.95
C MET A 445 -0.58 11.29 15.94
N GLU A 446 -1.31 10.27 15.48
CA GLU A 446 -1.72 9.15 16.34
C GLU A 446 -0.54 8.30 16.80
N MET A 447 0.47 8.09 15.94
CA MET A 447 1.65 7.28 16.25
C MET A 447 2.59 7.90 17.29
N THR A 448 2.56 9.23 17.42
CA THR A 448 3.51 9.99 18.25
C THR A 448 2.82 10.78 19.37
N ASN A 449 1.48 10.69 19.48
CA ASN A 449 0.68 11.59 20.34
C ASN A 449 0.98 13.09 20.08
N GLY A 450 1.23 13.43 18.82
CA GLY A 450 1.73 14.72 18.37
C GLY A 450 0.65 15.79 18.18
N SER A 451 -0.38 15.85 19.05
CA SER A 451 -1.51 16.79 18.93
C SER A 451 -1.08 18.27 18.89
N ALA A 452 -0.04 18.64 19.59
CA ALA A 452 0.50 20.00 19.58
C ALA A 452 1.06 20.42 18.21
N MET A 453 1.43 19.45 17.34
CA MET A 453 2.05 19.68 16.04
C MET A 453 1.07 19.55 14.86
N VAL A 454 -0.24 19.41 15.11
CA VAL A 454 -1.25 19.15 14.07
C VAL A 454 -1.19 20.19 12.94
N ILE A 455 -1.20 21.49 13.28
CA ILE A 455 -1.22 22.57 12.26
C ILE A 455 0.06 22.58 11.42
N PRO A 456 1.30 22.56 12.00
CA PRO A 456 2.51 22.43 11.21
C PRO A 456 2.58 21.15 10.36
N MET A 457 2.17 19.99 10.90
CA MET A 457 2.12 18.73 10.16
C MET A 457 1.12 18.77 9.00
N MET A 458 -0.08 19.34 9.19
CA MET A 458 -1.06 19.55 8.12
C MET A 458 -0.48 20.41 6.99
N PHE A 459 0.17 21.51 7.34
CA PHE A 459 0.77 22.40 6.36
C PHE A 459 1.85 21.67 5.54
N VAL A 460 2.80 20.99 6.23
CA VAL A 460 3.86 20.23 5.56
C VAL A 460 3.26 19.13 4.67
N ALA A 461 2.27 18.38 5.17
CA ALA A 461 1.61 17.33 4.38
C ALA A 461 0.97 17.87 3.10
N LEU A 462 0.21 18.97 3.21
CA LEU A 462 -0.47 19.58 2.06
C LEU A 462 0.53 20.10 1.03
N VAL A 463 1.56 20.83 1.46
CA VAL A 463 2.55 21.42 0.57
C VAL A 463 3.41 20.33 -0.07
N SER A 464 3.91 19.34 0.70
CA SER A 464 4.71 18.24 0.17
C SER A 464 3.95 17.40 -0.85
N ALA A 465 2.67 17.08 -0.56
CA ALA A 465 1.81 16.34 -1.49
C ALA A 465 1.58 17.13 -2.78
N ARG A 466 1.39 18.46 -2.69
CA ARG A 466 1.23 19.33 -3.87
C ARG A 466 2.50 19.40 -4.70
N ILE A 467 3.66 19.57 -4.07
CA ILE A 467 4.95 19.56 -4.77
C ILE A 467 5.15 18.22 -5.49
N SER A 468 4.93 17.10 -4.82
CA SER A 468 5.04 15.77 -5.45
C SER A 468 4.06 15.60 -6.61
N GLY A 469 2.83 16.08 -6.45
CA GLY A 469 1.78 16.03 -7.47
C GLY A 469 2.06 16.83 -8.74
N LEU A 470 3.02 17.78 -8.71
CA LEU A 470 3.47 18.49 -9.92
C LEU A 470 4.30 17.61 -10.85
N PHE A 471 4.94 16.56 -10.31
CA PHE A 471 5.88 15.71 -11.05
C PHE A 471 5.34 14.31 -11.35
N THR A 472 4.48 13.79 -10.49
CA THR A 472 4.00 12.39 -10.57
C THR A 472 2.55 12.28 -10.14
N PRO A 473 1.77 11.33 -10.72
CA PRO A 473 0.46 10.98 -10.18
C PRO A 473 0.59 10.28 -8.81
N PRO A 474 -0.52 10.13 -8.05
CA PRO A 474 -0.54 9.38 -6.80
C PRO A 474 -0.06 7.95 -6.98
N LEU A 475 0.96 7.55 -6.16
CA LEU A 475 1.72 6.34 -6.37
C LEU A 475 0.87 5.07 -6.45
N TYR A 476 0.02 4.84 -5.45
CA TYR A 476 -0.73 3.57 -5.38
C TYR A 476 -1.81 3.43 -6.44
N ALA A 477 -2.43 4.55 -6.84
CA ALA A 477 -3.40 4.53 -7.93
C ALA A 477 -2.75 4.29 -9.29
N ALA A 478 -1.64 4.97 -9.55
CA ALA A 478 -0.89 4.75 -10.78
C ALA A 478 -0.35 3.31 -10.88
N LEU A 479 0.11 2.73 -9.75
CA LEU A 479 0.51 1.32 -9.70
C LEU A 479 -0.67 0.36 -9.87
N ALA A 480 -1.88 0.73 -9.40
CA ALA A 480 -3.08 -0.05 -9.61
C ALA A 480 -3.50 -0.05 -11.08
N GLU A 481 -3.43 1.11 -11.72
CA GLU A 481 -3.75 1.32 -13.13
C GLU A 481 -2.80 0.55 -14.04
N ASP A 482 -1.47 0.74 -13.87
CA ASP A 482 -0.43 0.07 -14.69
C ASP A 482 -0.51 -1.46 -14.62
N ARG A 483 -0.86 -2.04 -13.47
CA ARG A 483 -0.78 -3.48 -13.27
C ARG A 483 -2.10 -4.24 -13.40
N TYR A 484 -3.24 -3.61 -13.11
CA TYR A 484 -4.49 -4.34 -12.89
C TYR A 484 -5.67 -3.85 -13.74
N PHE A 485 -5.68 -2.61 -14.26
CA PHE A 485 -6.80 -2.11 -15.07
C PHE A 485 -6.72 -2.55 -16.53
N HIS A 486 -5.51 -2.77 -17.06
CA HIS A 486 -5.29 -3.26 -18.42
C HIS A 486 -5.12 -4.79 -18.49
N TYR A 487 -5.62 -5.52 -17.48
CA TYR A 487 -5.53 -6.97 -17.48
C TYR A 487 -6.55 -7.58 -18.42
N GLU A 488 -6.10 -7.99 -19.61
CA GLU A 488 -6.80 -8.98 -20.42
C GLU A 488 -6.47 -10.39 -19.89
N PRO A 489 -7.49 -11.20 -19.53
CA PRO A 489 -7.23 -12.59 -19.13
C PRO A 489 -6.60 -13.34 -20.29
N PRO A 490 -5.69 -14.30 -20.03
CA PRO A 490 -5.12 -15.14 -21.07
C PRO A 490 -6.24 -15.79 -21.90
N PRO A 491 -6.11 -15.90 -23.23
CA PRO A 491 -7.16 -16.39 -24.12
C PRO A 491 -7.68 -17.80 -23.81
N GLU A 492 -7.00 -18.58 -22.97
CA GLU A 492 -7.40 -19.94 -22.56
C GLU A 492 -8.39 -20.00 -21.40
N SER A 493 -8.68 -18.91 -20.72
CA SER A 493 -9.59 -18.91 -19.56
C SER A 493 -11.05 -18.57 -19.88
N ALA A 494 -11.43 -18.39 -21.13
CA ALA A 494 -12.83 -18.19 -21.54
C ALA A 494 -13.56 -19.54 -21.54
N PRO A 495 -14.46 -19.80 -20.58
CA PRO A 495 -15.25 -21.04 -20.60
C PRO A 495 -16.24 -20.99 -21.78
N GLY A 496 -15.91 -21.65 -22.87
CA GLY A 496 -16.82 -21.75 -24.02
C GLY A 496 -16.18 -21.93 -25.40
N ARG A 497 -14.91 -21.53 -25.62
CA ARG A 497 -14.29 -21.68 -26.95
C ARG A 497 -13.77 -23.09 -27.28
N ALA A 498 -13.47 -23.90 -26.25
CA ALA A 498 -13.07 -25.30 -26.49
C ALA A 498 -14.20 -26.18 -27.04
N LYS A 499 -15.48 -25.82 -26.80
CA LYS A 499 -16.62 -26.55 -27.36
C LYS A 499 -16.98 -26.14 -28.80
N ALA A 500 -16.63 -24.94 -29.22
CA ALA A 500 -16.90 -24.48 -30.59
C ALA A 500 -15.88 -24.99 -31.62
N ALA A 501 -14.63 -25.24 -31.23
CA ALA A 501 -13.61 -25.80 -32.10
C ALA A 501 -13.79 -27.29 -32.35
N ALA A 502 -14.38 -28.05 -31.40
CA ALA A 502 -14.67 -29.47 -31.55
C ALA A 502 -15.93 -29.77 -32.38
N SER A 503 -16.81 -28.78 -32.59
CA SER A 503 -18.01 -28.95 -33.44
C SER A 503 -17.83 -28.49 -34.91
N ALA A 504 -16.67 -27.94 -35.26
CA ALA A 504 -16.38 -27.50 -36.63
C ALA A 504 -15.49 -28.48 -37.41
N THR A 505 -15.19 -29.66 -36.80
CA THR A 505 -14.36 -30.70 -37.42
C THR A 505 -15.11 -32.06 -37.51
N VAL A 506 -16.45 -32.02 -37.66
CA VAL A 506 -17.25 -33.20 -38.06
C VAL A 506 -18.03 -32.88 -39.30
#